data_1b6e3429e80a9cc187cccbd617653013
#
_entry.id   1b6e3429e80a9cc187cccbd617653013
#
_cell.length_a   1.000
_cell.length_b   1.000
_cell.length_c   1.000
_cell.angle_alpha   90.00
_cell.angle_beta   90.00
_cell.angle_gamma   90.00
#
_symmetry.space_group_name_H-M   'P 1'
#
loop_
_entity.id
_entity.type
_entity.pdbx_description
1 polymer ?
#
loop_
_entity_poly.entity_id
_entity_poly.type
_entity_poly.pdbx_seq_one_letter_code
_entity_poly.pdbx_strand_id
1 'polypeptide(L)'
;GLQDVVIIPVSATEGDNVTKKSPNMPWYTGKALLDHLETVDVSEAENVSEFYLPVQRVSRPNHEFRGFQGQIESGWVHVGDIITTLPSNETAAVKTILVGSDDREEAVAGQAVTIQLDKEVDVSRGCVLTNNNEIPVAKGFEATLLWMDDSRLEVGKEYLVKLGTKKIAGVVKSIEFKTDVNTGEHLHADTIEKNEIALCKIGLSDKVVLDEFKRNKTLGELILIDRVSHMTSACGVVESVDTEGEKPYFQKDDVKVGGYVFEEFYF
;
A
#
# COMPACT_ATOMS: atom_id res chain seq x y z
N GLY A 1 -7.42 15.06 13.71
CA GLY A 1 -8.86 15.21 13.61
C GLY A 1 -9.29 15.49 12.18
N LEU A 2 -10.57 15.33 11.86
CA LEU A 2 -11.11 15.68 10.53
C LEU A 2 -10.95 17.19 10.31
N GLN A 3 -10.51 17.58 9.11
CA GLN A 3 -10.46 18.96 8.64
C GLN A 3 -11.59 19.15 7.60
N ASP A 4 -12.02 20.39 7.40
CA ASP A 4 -13.02 20.75 6.39
C ASP A 4 -14.36 19.99 6.51
N VAL A 5 -14.87 19.88 7.73
CA VAL A 5 -16.14 19.20 8.00
C VAL A 5 -17.31 20.13 7.66
N VAL A 6 -18.17 19.68 6.74
CA VAL A 6 -19.43 20.37 6.41
C VAL A 6 -20.61 19.63 7.04
N ILE A 7 -21.40 20.34 7.85
CA ILE A 7 -22.58 19.79 8.51
C ILE A 7 -23.83 20.19 7.72
N ILE A 8 -24.58 19.20 7.23
CA ILE A 8 -25.81 19.41 6.47
C ILE A 8 -26.97 18.72 7.22
N PRO A 9 -27.93 19.47 7.77
CA PRO A 9 -29.12 18.88 8.37
C PRO A 9 -30.04 18.34 7.28
N VAL A 10 -30.43 17.08 7.37
CA VAL A 10 -31.31 16.43 6.39
C VAL A 10 -32.43 15.66 7.07
N SER A 11 -33.57 15.56 6.41
CA SER A 11 -34.61 14.58 6.70
C SER A 11 -34.75 13.63 5.53
N ALA A 12 -34.31 12.38 5.71
CA ALA A 12 -34.35 11.39 4.64
C ALA A 12 -35.79 10.99 4.25
N THR A 13 -36.72 11.00 5.22
CA THR A 13 -38.13 10.66 5.01
C THR A 13 -38.90 11.75 4.29
N GLU A 14 -38.64 13.01 4.61
CA GLU A 14 -39.31 14.16 4.01
C GLU A 14 -38.56 14.75 2.80
N GLY A 15 -37.31 14.31 2.59
CA GLY A 15 -36.45 14.83 1.52
C GLY A 15 -35.88 16.21 1.78
N ASP A 16 -35.99 16.73 3.00
CA ASP A 16 -35.49 18.05 3.38
C ASP A 16 -33.97 18.14 3.24
N ASN A 17 -33.48 19.14 2.54
CA ASN A 17 -32.06 19.39 2.26
C ASN A 17 -31.32 18.22 1.58
N VAL A 18 -32.02 17.24 1.00
CA VAL A 18 -31.38 16.15 0.25
C VAL A 18 -31.03 16.62 -1.16
N THR A 19 -32.03 16.96 -1.98
CA THR A 19 -31.83 17.42 -3.37
C THR A 19 -31.94 18.93 -3.52
N LYS A 20 -32.75 19.57 -2.68
CA LYS A 20 -33.01 21.01 -2.68
C LYS A 20 -33.06 21.52 -1.23
N LYS A 21 -32.79 22.81 -1.06
CA LYS A 21 -32.97 23.48 0.25
C LYS A 21 -34.41 23.37 0.71
N SER A 22 -34.57 22.99 1.97
CA SER A 22 -35.90 22.82 2.57
C SER A 22 -36.47 24.13 3.06
N PRO A 23 -37.75 24.42 2.78
CA PRO A 23 -38.46 25.53 3.42
C PRO A 23 -38.74 25.30 4.93
N ASN A 24 -38.68 24.03 5.36
CA ASN A 24 -38.90 23.65 6.76
C ASN A 24 -37.67 23.94 7.65
N MET A 25 -36.51 24.26 7.05
CA MET A 25 -35.25 24.56 7.73
C MET A 25 -34.72 25.94 7.32
N PRO A 26 -35.46 27.05 7.49
CA PRO A 26 -35.07 28.38 7.03
C PRO A 26 -33.80 28.92 7.73
N TRP A 27 -33.46 28.37 8.86
CA TRP A 27 -32.25 28.67 9.62
C TRP A 27 -30.96 28.09 8.98
N TYR A 28 -31.09 27.10 8.10
CA TYR A 28 -29.96 26.52 7.39
C TYR A 28 -29.71 27.26 6.08
N THR A 29 -28.52 27.85 5.95
CA THR A 29 -28.12 28.66 4.79
C THR A 29 -27.18 27.96 3.84
N GLY A 30 -26.66 26.78 4.22
CA GLY A 30 -25.72 26.00 3.44
C GLY A 30 -26.32 25.37 2.18
N LYS A 31 -25.54 24.54 1.47
CA LYS A 31 -25.98 23.78 0.30
C LYS A 31 -26.85 22.57 0.68
N ALA A 32 -27.74 22.11 -0.21
CA ALA A 32 -28.34 20.80 -0.08
C ALA A 32 -27.28 19.70 -0.24
N LEU A 33 -27.57 18.49 0.23
CA LEU A 33 -26.62 17.39 0.20
C LEU A 33 -26.15 17.07 -1.23
N LEU A 34 -27.08 16.93 -2.18
CA LEU A 34 -26.74 16.65 -3.58
C LEU A 34 -25.85 17.75 -4.17
N ASP A 35 -26.22 19.01 -3.98
CA ASP A 35 -25.47 20.17 -4.47
C ASP A 35 -24.06 20.26 -3.84
N HIS A 36 -23.91 19.84 -2.59
CA HIS A 36 -22.59 19.71 -1.97
C HIS A 36 -21.77 18.59 -2.60
N LEU A 37 -22.36 17.40 -2.80
CA LEU A 37 -21.67 16.25 -3.41
C LEU A 37 -21.24 16.50 -4.86
N GLU A 38 -22.02 17.26 -5.63
CA GLU A 38 -21.69 17.63 -7.01
C GLU A 38 -20.62 18.72 -7.10
N THR A 39 -20.39 19.46 -6.03
CA THR A 39 -19.50 20.64 -6.06
C THR A 39 -18.32 20.55 -5.11
N VAL A 40 -18.25 19.54 -4.24
CA VAL A 40 -17.09 19.33 -3.37
C VAL A 40 -15.89 18.94 -4.21
N ASP A 41 -14.79 19.64 -4.00
CA ASP A 41 -13.53 19.28 -4.63
C ASP A 41 -12.96 18.05 -3.92
N VAL A 42 -12.86 16.96 -4.65
CA VAL A 42 -12.28 15.69 -4.20
C VAL A 42 -10.89 15.45 -4.81
N SER A 43 -10.36 16.41 -5.57
CA SER A 43 -8.98 16.34 -6.03
C SER A 43 -8.08 16.39 -4.80
N GLU A 44 -7.38 15.31 -4.53
CA GLU A 44 -6.26 15.34 -3.58
C GLU A 44 -5.28 16.36 -4.16
N ALA A 45 -4.73 17.23 -3.30
CA ALA A 45 -3.83 18.29 -3.74
C ALA A 45 -2.71 17.71 -4.62
N GLU A 46 -2.85 17.89 -5.94
CA GLU A 46 -1.99 17.30 -7.00
C GLU A 46 -0.57 17.91 -7.04
N ASN A 47 -0.12 18.49 -5.93
CA ASN A 47 1.22 19.10 -5.84
C ASN A 47 2.31 18.12 -5.42
N VAL A 48 2.08 16.81 -5.51
CA VAL A 48 3.12 15.82 -5.26
C VAL A 48 3.86 15.58 -6.58
N SER A 49 5.07 16.12 -6.68
CA SER A 49 5.97 15.93 -7.84
C SER A 49 6.57 14.51 -7.90
N GLU A 50 6.32 13.70 -6.88
CA GLU A 50 6.87 12.36 -6.75
C GLU A 50 6.07 11.37 -7.57
N PHE A 51 6.63 10.97 -8.70
CA PHE A 51 6.06 9.93 -9.56
C PHE A 51 6.29 8.55 -8.97
N TYR A 52 5.24 7.74 -8.90
CA TYR A 52 5.38 6.31 -8.77
C TYR A 52 4.26 5.54 -9.49
N LEU A 53 4.65 4.40 -10.04
CA LEU A 53 3.79 3.48 -10.78
C LEU A 53 4.06 2.05 -10.34
N PRO A 54 3.16 1.43 -9.56
CA PRO A 54 3.21 0.00 -9.27
C PRO A 54 2.96 -0.83 -10.53
N VAL A 55 3.93 -1.65 -10.92
CA VAL A 55 3.82 -2.47 -12.12
C VAL A 55 2.84 -3.63 -11.90
N GLN A 56 1.75 -3.64 -12.65
CA GLN A 56 0.73 -4.68 -12.61
C GLN A 56 0.97 -5.77 -13.65
N ARG A 57 1.54 -5.42 -14.80
CA ARG A 57 1.80 -6.33 -15.90
C ARG A 57 3.02 -5.88 -16.71
N VAL A 58 3.77 -6.85 -17.21
CA VAL A 58 4.79 -6.62 -18.24
C VAL A 58 4.24 -7.15 -19.58
N SER A 59 4.18 -6.29 -20.60
CA SER A 59 3.74 -6.62 -21.95
C SER A 59 4.96 -6.76 -22.86
N ARG A 60 5.09 -7.90 -23.51
CA ARG A 60 6.18 -8.18 -24.47
C ARG A 60 5.61 -8.88 -25.71
N PRO A 61 4.87 -8.14 -26.56
CA PRO A 61 4.24 -8.73 -27.75
C PRO A 61 5.25 -9.20 -28.81
N ASN A 62 6.46 -8.63 -28.80
CA ASN A 62 7.56 -8.97 -29.70
C ASN A 62 8.92 -8.72 -29.02
N HIS A 63 10.03 -8.93 -29.73
CA HIS A 63 11.38 -8.77 -29.20
C HIS A 63 11.81 -7.29 -29.03
N GLU A 64 11.17 -6.37 -29.71
CA GLU A 64 11.53 -4.95 -29.73
C GLU A 64 10.75 -4.12 -28.68
N PHE A 65 9.60 -4.62 -28.24
CA PHE A 65 8.73 -3.93 -27.31
C PHE A 65 8.64 -4.65 -25.96
N ARG A 66 9.00 -3.95 -24.89
CA ARG A 66 8.76 -4.35 -23.51
C ARG A 66 8.15 -3.16 -22.74
N GLY A 67 6.87 -3.25 -22.47
CA GLY A 67 6.09 -2.21 -21.78
C GLY A 67 5.71 -2.64 -20.37
N PHE A 68 5.86 -1.71 -19.44
CA PHE A 68 5.46 -1.84 -18.03
C PHE A 68 4.11 -1.18 -17.85
N GLN A 69 3.11 -1.95 -17.49
CA GLN A 69 1.71 -1.51 -17.39
C GLN A 69 1.31 -1.34 -15.93
N GLY A 70 0.66 -0.23 -15.63
CA GLY A 70 0.13 0.11 -14.32
C GLY A 70 -0.67 1.41 -14.36
N GLN A 71 -1.19 1.81 -13.22
CA GLN A 71 -1.76 3.13 -13.00
C GLN A 71 -0.70 4.00 -12.31
N ILE A 72 -0.56 5.25 -12.77
CA ILE A 72 0.23 6.24 -12.05
C ILE A 72 -0.54 6.61 -10.80
N GLU A 73 0.03 6.33 -9.63
CA GLU A 73 -0.62 6.58 -8.34
C GLU A 73 -0.32 7.98 -7.81
N SER A 74 0.80 8.58 -8.22
CA SER A 74 1.22 9.91 -7.81
C SER A 74 2.10 10.58 -8.85
N GLY A 75 2.08 11.90 -8.90
CA GLY A 75 2.93 12.73 -9.74
C GLY A 75 2.66 12.61 -11.25
N TRP A 76 3.68 12.86 -12.01
CA TRP A 76 3.66 12.81 -13.48
C TRP A 76 5.00 12.28 -14.01
N VAL A 77 5.01 11.88 -15.27
CA VAL A 77 6.21 11.39 -15.97
C VAL A 77 6.18 11.84 -17.42
N HIS A 78 7.37 12.22 -17.95
CA HIS A 78 7.56 12.61 -19.35
C HIS A 78 8.47 11.62 -20.07
N VAL A 79 8.35 11.61 -21.40
CA VAL A 79 9.33 10.93 -22.25
C VAL A 79 10.70 11.58 -22.06
N GLY A 80 11.72 10.76 -21.82
CA GLY A 80 13.09 11.22 -21.51
C GLY A 80 13.41 11.33 -20.01
N ASP A 81 12.43 11.31 -19.13
CA ASP A 81 12.69 11.32 -17.68
C ASP A 81 13.49 10.09 -17.24
N ILE A 82 14.44 10.32 -16.33
CA ILE A 82 15.19 9.23 -15.71
C ILE A 82 14.41 8.73 -14.50
N ILE A 83 14.06 7.48 -14.53
CA ILE A 83 13.35 6.81 -13.44
C ILE A 83 14.17 5.67 -12.82
N THR A 84 13.87 5.36 -11.60
CA THR A 84 14.44 4.24 -10.85
C THR A 84 13.42 3.10 -10.78
N THR A 85 13.90 1.87 -10.91
CA THR A 85 13.09 0.66 -10.75
C THR A 85 13.36 0.06 -9.37
N LEU A 86 12.32 -0.16 -8.58
CA LEU A 86 12.43 -0.77 -7.26
C LEU A 86 11.83 -2.19 -7.27
N PRO A 87 12.42 -3.17 -6.56
CA PRO A 87 13.52 -3.06 -5.60
C PRO A 87 14.94 -3.16 -6.20
N SER A 88 15.10 -3.36 -7.52
CA SER A 88 16.41 -3.58 -8.17
C SER A 88 17.34 -2.36 -8.13
N ASN A 89 16.76 -1.16 -7.94
CA ASN A 89 17.47 0.12 -7.87
C ASN A 89 18.25 0.46 -9.16
N GLU A 90 17.77 -0.04 -10.31
CA GLU A 90 18.31 0.30 -11.62
C GLU A 90 17.66 1.58 -12.14
N THR A 91 18.41 2.39 -12.90
CA THR A 91 17.89 3.61 -13.52
C THR A 91 17.78 3.44 -15.03
N ALA A 92 16.75 4.00 -15.63
CA ALA A 92 16.54 3.99 -17.09
C ALA A 92 15.77 5.23 -17.52
N ALA A 93 15.90 5.63 -18.80
CA ALA A 93 15.09 6.70 -19.35
C ALA A 93 13.76 6.18 -19.88
N VAL A 94 12.71 6.96 -19.71
CA VAL A 94 11.41 6.72 -20.32
C VAL A 94 11.51 6.90 -21.83
N LYS A 95 11.28 5.84 -22.59
CA LYS A 95 11.38 5.85 -24.05
C LYS A 95 10.06 6.24 -24.70
N THR A 96 8.95 5.64 -24.26
CA THR A 96 7.59 5.92 -24.75
C THR A 96 6.59 5.78 -23.62
N ILE A 97 5.50 6.54 -23.71
CA ILE A 97 4.35 6.47 -22.82
C ILE A 97 3.11 6.25 -23.69
N LEU A 98 2.34 5.19 -23.39
CA LEU A 98 1.06 4.92 -24.02
C LEU A 98 -0.07 5.08 -23.01
N VAL A 99 -1.09 5.87 -23.34
CA VAL A 99 -2.37 5.95 -22.61
C VAL A 99 -3.43 5.30 -23.48
N GLY A 100 -3.85 4.09 -23.11
CA GLY A 100 -4.62 3.24 -24.01
C GLY A 100 -3.76 2.79 -25.21
N SER A 101 -4.11 3.25 -26.42
CA SER A 101 -3.35 3.03 -27.66
C SER A 101 -2.58 4.26 -28.14
N ASP A 102 -2.74 5.40 -27.47
CA ASP A 102 -2.20 6.68 -27.92
C ASP A 102 -0.84 6.95 -27.31
N ASP A 103 0.12 7.33 -28.18
CA ASP A 103 1.40 7.87 -27.73
C ASP A 103 1.20 9.24 -27.06
N ARG A 104 1.87 9.42 -25.93
CA ARG A 104 1.85 10.65 -25.14
C ARG A 104 3.27 11.06 -24.76
N GLU A 105 3.51 12.36 -24.71
CA GLU A 105 4.75 12.92 -24.21
C GLU A 105 4.78 12.96 -22.68
N GLU A 106 3.60 13.00 -22.06
CA GLU A 106 3.39 13.10 -20.61
C GLU A 106 2.22 12.23 -20.16
N ALA A 107 2.32 11.73 -18.93
CA ALA A 107 1.19 11.12 -18.23
C ALA A 107 1.20 11.51 -16.74
N VAL A 108 0.01 11.57 -16.14
CA VAL A 108 -0.23 12.09 -14.78
C VAL A 108 -0.93 11.06 -13.90
N ALA A 109 -0.94 11.33 -12.59
CA ALA A 109 -1.64 10.51 -11.59
C ALA A 109 -3.07 10.16 -12.02
N GLY A 110 -3.51 8.94 -11.71
CA GLY A 110 -4.80 8.39 -12.08
C GLY A 110 -4.87 7.76 -13.46
N GLN A 111 -3.91 8.00 -14.35
CA GLN A 111 -3.90 7.42 -15.69
C GLN A 111 -3.33 6.00 -15.71
N ALA A 112 -4.02 5.09 -16.40
CA ALA A 112 -3.52 3.76 -16.72
C ALA A 112 -2.61 3.85 -17.95
N VAL A 113 -1.34 3.47 -17.79
CA VAL A 113 -0.31 3.67 -18.80
C VAL A 113 0.47 2.41 -19.12
N THR A 114 1.13 2.42 -20.27
CA THR A 114 2.21 1.51 -20.62
C THR A 114 3.48 2.33 -20.84
N ILE A 115 4.50 2.12 -20.00
CA ILE A 115 5.80 2.79 -20.12
C ILE A 115 6.81 1.82 -20.69
N GLN A 116 7.50 2.24 -21.76
CA GLN A 116 8.67 1.55 -22.27
C GLN A 116 9.93 2.31 -21.85
N LEU A 117 10.97 1.58 -21.47
CA LEU A 117 12.26 2.14 -21.09
C LEU A 117 13.28 1.97 -22.21
N ASP A 118 14.33 2.79 -22.17
CA ASP A 118 15.39 2.84 -23.20
C ASP A 118 16.32 1.63 -23.15
N LYS A 119 16.34 0.90 -22.02
CA LYS A 119 17.16 -0.29 -21.83
C LYS A 119 16.39 -1.38 -21.08
N GLU A 120 16.91 -2.60 -21.15
CA GLU A 120 16.41 -3.73 -20.35
C GLU A 120 16.76 -3.51 -18.87
N VAL A 121 15.76 -3.71 -17.99
CA VAL A 121 15.87 -3.62 -16.55
C VAL A 121 15.14 -4.81 -15.90
N ASP A 122 15.53 -5.18 -14.68
CA ASP A 122 14.84 -6.25 -13.95
C ASP A 122 13.56 -5.72 -13.30
N VAL A 123 12.49 -5.74 -14.10
CA VAL A 123 11.15 -5.31 -13.64
C VAL A 123 10.13 -6.37 -13.96
N SER A 124 9.37 -6.75 -12.97
CA SER A 124 8.24 -7.68 -13.05
C SER A 124 7.02 -7.11 -12.30
N ARG A 125 5.91 -7.86 -12.30
CA ARG A 125 4.76 -7.50 -11.47
C ARG A 125 5.15 -7.41 -10.00
N GLY A 126 4.80 -6.29 -9.36
CA GLY A 126 5.14 -5.99 -7.97
C GLY A 126 6.36 -5.11 -7.79
N CYS A 127 7.09 -4.80 -8.88
CA CYS A 127 8.07 -3.73 -8.91
C CYS A 127 7.38 -2.37 -8.99
N VAL A 128 8.12 -1.31 -8.70
CA VAL A 128 7.64 0.08 -8.79
C VAL A 128 8.61 0.87 -9.64
N LEU A 129 8.07 1.66 -10.58
CA LEU A 129 8.81 2.69 -11.32
C LEU A 129 8.60 4.02 -10.60
N THR A 130 9.68 4.74 -10.31
CA THR A 130 9.60 6.00 -9.54
C THR A 130 10.73 6.96 -9.88
N ASN A 131 10.50 8.25 -9.65
CA ASN A 131 11.54 9.27 -9.59
C ASN A 131 11.94 9.59 -8.12
N ASN A 132 11.28 8.95 -7.15
CA ASN A 132 11.57 9.12 -5.73
C ASN A 132 12.36 7.92 -5.19
N ASN A 133 13.61 8.15 -4.80
CA ASN A 133 14.49 7.12 -4.25
C ASN A 133 14.26 6.88 -2.74
N GLU A 134 13.34 7.60 -2.11
CA GLU A 134 13.03 7.47 -0.67
C GLU A 134 11.95 6.43 -0.38
N ILE A 135 11.32 5.83 -1.41
CA ILE A 135 10.33 4.77 -1.20
C ILE A 135 11.01 3.55 -0.57
N PRO A 136 10.58 3.10 0.61
CA PRO A 136 11.25 2.03 1.32
C PRO A 136 11.15 0.67 0.61
N VAL A 137 12.21 -0.12 0.78
CA VAL A 137 12.27 -1.53 0.36
C VAL A 137 12.67 -2.36 1.57
N ALA A 138 11.75 -3.15 2.10
CA ALA A 138 11.94 -3.84 3.37
C ALA A 138 11.35 -5.26 3.39
N LYS A 139 11.74 -6.03 4.42
CA LYS A 139 11.19 -7.36 4.74
C LYS A 139 10.29 -7.36 5.96
N GLY A 140 10.22 -6.26 6.72
CA GLY A 140 9.47 -6.13 7.95
C GLY A 140 8.70 -4.82 8.03
N PHE A 141 7.56 -4.85 8.70
CA PHE A 141 6.73 -3.68 8.94
C PHE A 141 5.75 -3.92 10.08
N GLU A 142 5.23 -2.85 10.65
CA GLU A 142 4.08 -2.90 11.54
C GLU A 142 2.82 -2.51 10.76
N ALA A 143 1.74 -3.22 11.02
CA ALA A 143 0.46 -2.96 10.38
C ALA A 143 -0.70 -3.06 11.37
N THR A 144 -1.67 -2.16 11.24
CA THR A 144 -2.97 -2.31 11.85
C THR A 144 -3.79 -3.28 11.00
N LEU A 145 -4.19 -4.40 11.58
CA LEU A 145 -4.98 -5.45 10.94
C LEU A 145 -6.40 -5.48 11.50
N LEU A 146 -7.39 -5.62 10.61
CA LEU A 146 -8.74 -6.08 10.93
C LEU A 146 -8.81 -7.58 10.61
N TRP A 147 -9.06 -8.40 11.62
CA TRP A 147 -9.17 -9.84 11.45
C TRP A 147 -10.57 -10.24 10.97
N MET A 148 -10.64 -11.00 9.88
CA MET A 148 -11.92 -11.33 9.20
C MET A 148 -12.21 -12.83 9.19
N ASP A 149 -11.22 -13.67 9.49
CA ASP A 149 -11.34 -15.13 9.49
C ASP A 149 -12.13 -15.63 10.70
N ASP A 150 -12.82 -16.77 10.56
CA ASP A 150 -13.50 -17.44 11.67
C ASP A 150 -12.51 -18.13 12.61
N SER A 151 -11.34 -18.55 12.09
CA SER A 151 -10.23 -19.00 12.91
C SER A 151 -9.44 -17.80 13.46
N ARG A 152 -9.01 -17.88 14.71
CA ARG A 152 -8.19 -16.82 15.32
C ARG A 152 -6.81 -16.71 14.68
N LEU A 153 -6.24 -15.52 14.75
CA LEU A 153 -4.85 -15.29 14.32
C LEU A 153 -3.90 -16.08 15.23
N GLU A 154 -2.98 -16.80 14.60
CA GLU A 154 -1.90 -17.52 15.27
C GLU A 154 -0.56 -16.87 14.89
N VAL A 155 0.18 -16.40 15.90
CA VAL A 155 1.53 -15.88 15.73
C VAL A 155 2.45 -17.00 15.21
N GLY A 156 3.27 -16.69 14.21
CA GLY A 156 4.17 -17.64 13.55
C GLY A 156 3.54 -18.42 12.41
N LYS A 157 2.22 -18.37 12.22
CA LYS A 157 1.56 -18.97 11.06
C LYS A 157 1.90 -18.19 9.79
N GLU A 158 2.15 -18.92 8.70
CA GLU A 158 2.50 -18.38 7.40
C GLU A 158 1.25 -18.05 6.57
N TYR A 159 1.20 -16.83 6.04
CA TYR A 159 0.16 -16.34 5.14
C TYR A 159 0.76 -15.92 3.80
N LEU A 160 -0.08 -15.80 2.78
CA LEU A 160 0.25 -15.00 1.61
C LEU A 160 -0.13 -13.55 1.89
N VAL A 161 0.86 -12.68 1.93
CA VAL A 161 0.68 -11.23 2.08
C VAL A 161 0.59 -10.62 0.70
N LYS A 162 -0.51 -9.93 0.41
CA LYS A 162 -0.66 -9.14 -0.80
C LYS A 162 -0.51 -7.68 -0.42
N LEU A 163 0.54 -7.04 -0.93
CA LEU A 163 0.88 -5.63 -0.81
C LEU A 163 0.83 -5.02 -2.21
N GLY A 164 -0.10 -4.10 -2.45
CA GLY A 164 -0.32 -3.55 -3.78
C GLY A 164 -0.45 -4.65 -4.85
N THR A 165 0.48 -4.67 -5.81
CA THR A 165 0.51 -5.68 -6.90
C THR A 165 1.35 -6.91 -6.57
N LYS A 166 2.14 -6.89 -5.49
CA LYS A 166 2.99 -8.01 -5.06
C LYS A 166 2.22 -8.98 -4.15
N LYS A 167 2.50 -10.28 -4.32
CA LYS A 167 2.02 -11.35 -3.44
C LYS A 167 3.22 -12.19 -2.99
N ILE A 168 3.41 -12.32 -1.69
CA ILE A 168 4.61 -12.91 -1.09
C ILE A 168 4.26 -13.66 0.19
N ALA A 169 5.05 -14.65 0.57
CA ALA A 169 4.90 -15.32 1.84
C ALA A 169 5.35 -14.41 3.00
N GLY A 170 4.60 -14.45 4.09
CA GLY A 170 4.93 -13.69 5.29
C GLY A 170 4.30 -14.31 6.53
N VAL A 171 4.78 -13.89 7.69
CA VAL A 171 4.32 -14.34 9.00
C VAL A 171 3.99 -13.16 9.89
N VAL A 172 2.98 -13.30 10.72
CA VAL A 172 2.76 -12.38 11.84
C VAL A 172 3.71 -12.79 12.95
N LYS A 173 4.73 -11.95 13.23
CA LYS A 173 5.79 -12.20 14.22
C LYS A 173 5.31 -11.97 15.65
N SER A 174 4.52 -10.91 15.86
CA SER A 174 3.94 -10.56 17.16
C SER A 174 2.67 -9.75 17.00
N ILE A 175 1.86 -9.77 18.05
CA ILE A 175 0.76 -8.84 18.27
C ILE A 175 1.23 -7.86 19.32
N GLU A 176 1.31 -6.58 18.98
CA GLU A 176 1.76 -5.54 19.91
C GLU A 176 0.64 -5.18 20.89
N PHE A 177 -0.56 -4.98 20.38
CA PHE A 177 -1.79 -4.78 21.13
C PHE A 177 -3.02 -4.96 20.23
N LYS A 178 -4.16 -5.20 20.84
CA LYS A 178 -5.45 -5.04 20.18
C LYS A 178 -6.14 -3.77 20.64
N THR A 179 -6.94 -3.17 19.78
CA THR A 179 -7.70 -1.96 20.09
C THR A 179 -9.12 -2.31 20.45
N ASP A 180 -9.60 -1.89 21.62
CA ASP A 180 -11.02 -1.92 21.95
C ASP A 180 -11.74 -0.90 21.07
N VAL A 181 -12.63 -1.35 20.21
CA VAL A 181 -13.33 -0.51 19.23
C VAL A 181 -14.32 0.47 19.87
N ASN A 182 -14.71 0.24 21.12
CA ASN A 182 -15.65 1.10 21.85
C ASN A 182 -14.93 2.21 22.61
N THR A 183 -13.79 1.91 23.22
CA THR A 183 -13.05 2.84 24.08
C THR A 183 -11.82 3.43 23.40
N GLY A 184 -11.28 2.75 22.37
CA GLY A 184 -10.00 3.11 21.74
C GLY A 184 -8.78 2.69 22.57
N GLU A 185 -8.98 1.97 23.68
CA GLU A 185 -7.89 1.54 24.55
C GLU A 185 -7.06 0.40 23.91
N HIS A 186 -5.77 0.39 24.20
CA HIS A 186 -4.85 -0.68 23.77
C HIS A 186 -4.82 -1.79 24.83
N LEU A 187 -5.17 -2.99 24.42
CA LEU A 187 -5.25 -4.16 25.28
C LEU A 187 -4.17 -5.17 24.88
N HIS A 188 -3.55 -5.79 25.87
CA HIS A 188 -2.67 -6.93 25.61
C HIS A 188 -3.46 -8.11 25.04
N ALA A 189 -2.93 -8.78 24.00
CA ALA A 189 -3.56 -9.94 23.41
C ALA A 189 -2.50 -10.90 22.84
N ASP A 190 -2.66 -12.19 23.08
CA ASP A 190 -1.85 -13.25 22.48
C ASP A 190 -2.46 -13.79 21.19
N THR A 191 -3.71 -13.44 20.92
CA THR A 191 -4.47 -13.87 19.73
C THR A 191 -5.52 -12.82 19.37
N ILE A 192 -5.96 -12.83 18.11
CA ILE A 192 -6.98 -11.93 17.58
C ILE A 192 -8.12 -12.77 17.01
N GLU A 193 -9.34 -12.43 17.38
CA GLU A 193 -10.56 -13.07 16.90
C GLU A 193 -11.24 -12.23 15.80
N LYS A 194 -12.22 -12.83 15.16
CA LYS A 194 -12.99 -12.17 14.08
C LYS A 194 -13.56 -10.84 14.52
N ASN A 195 -13.42 -9.81 13.65
CA ASN A 195 -13.83 -8.43 13.85
C ASN A 195 -13.02 -7.67 14.91
N GLU A 196 -11.90 -8.21 15.37
CA GLU A 196 -10.97 -7.47 16.21
C GLU A 196 -9.90 -6.74 15.38
N ILE A 197 -9.43 -5.62 15.91
CA ILE A 197 -8.38 -4.78 15.32
C ILE A 197 -7.14 -4.86 16.19
N ALA A 198 -5.98 -5.06 15.57
CA ALA A 198 -4.72 -5.14 16.29
C ALA A 198 -3.56 -4.54 15.50
N LEU A 199 -2.58 -4.00 16.22
CA LEU A 199 -1.27 -3.69 15.68
C LEU A 199 -0.39 -4.94 15.75
N CYS A 200 0.16 -5.33 14.60
CA CYS A 200 0.96 -6.54 14.45
C CYS A 200 2.27 -6.24 13.73
N LYS A 201 3.34 -6.95 14.12
CA LYS A 201 4.59 -7.00 13.36
C LYS A 201 4.53 -8.13 12.34
N ILE A 202 4.84 -7.79 11.09
CA ILE A 202 4.82 -8.74 9.97
C ILE A 202 6.21 -8.84 9.38
N GLY A 203 6.65 -10.07 9.14
CA GLY A 203 7.89 -10.37 8.42
C GLY A 203 7.58 -11.05 7.10
N LEU A 204 8.27 -10.64 6.04
CA LEU A 204 8.15 -11.17 4.69
C LEU A 204 9.32 -12.08 4.33
N SER A 205 9.11 -13.01 3.41
CA SER A 205 10.15 -13.93 2.94
C SER A 205 11.23 -13.24 2.10
N ASP A 206 10.92 -12.09 1.50
CA ASP A 206 11.86 -11.30 0.69
C ASP A 206 11.52 -9.82 0.78
N LYS A 207 12.43 -8.97 0.28
CA LYS A 207 12.23 -7.53 0.22
C LYS A 207 11.14 -7.15 -0.78
N VAL A 208 10.28 -6.23 -0.38
CA VAL A 208 9.24 -5.64 -1.23
C VAL A 208 9.27 -4.13 -1.10
N VAL A 209 8.75 -3.47 -2.12
CA VAL A 209 8.48 -2.04 -2.09
C VAL A 209 7.19 -1.83 -1.31
N LEU A 210 7.24 -1.08 -0.21
CA LEU A 210 6.08 -0.74 0.61
C LEU A 210 6.31 0.62 1.27
N ASP A 211 5.25 1.25 1.72
CA ASP A 211 5.34 2.52 2.45
C ASP A 211 4.23 2.60 3.51
N GLU A 212 4.32 3.56 4.39
CA GLU A 212 3.23 3.86 5.32
C GLU A 212 1.97 4.26 4.55
N PHE A 213 0.83 3.71 4.92
CA PHE A 213 -0.44 3.98 4.26
C PHE A 213 -0.79 5.47 4.20
N LYS A 214 -0.38 6.23 5.22
CA LYS A 214 -0.60 7.68 5.26
C LYS A 214 0.18 8.45 4.20
N ARG A 215 1.31 7.90 3.75
CA ARG A 215 2.16 8.49 2.70
C ARG A 215 1.73 8.01 1.32
N ASN A 216 1.62 6.70 1.15
CA ASN A 216 1.31 6.06 -0.13
C ASN A 216 0.26 4.97 0.07
N LYS A 217 -1.02 5.29 -0.17
CA LYS A 217 -2.14 4.36 0.07
C LYS A 217 -1.93 3.01 -0.60
N THR A 218 -1.62 3.00 -1.89
CA THR A 218 -1.46 1.76 -2.69
C THR A 218 -0.26 0.91 -2.25
N LEU A 219 0.81 1.52 -1.72
CA LEU A 219 1.98 0.82 -1.20
C LEU A 219 1.84 0.45 0.28
N GLY A 220 0.85 1.02 0.97
CA GLY A 220 0.60 0.81 2.40
C GLY A 220 -0.62 -0.04 2.72
N GLU A 221 -1.41 -0.48 1.74
CA GLU A 221 -2.54 -1.37 1.95
C GLU A 221 -2.15 -2.83 1.78
N LEU A 222 -2.74 -3.71 2.61
CA LEU A 222 -2.45 -5.13 2.53
C LEU A 222 -3.65 -6.02 2.85
N ILE A 223 -3.58 -7.26 2.37
CA ILE A 223 -4.42 -8.36 2.84
C ILE A 223 -3.56 -9.58 3.19
N LEU A 224 -3.99 -10.32 4.22
CA LEU A 224 -3.48 -11.63 4.55
C LEU A 224 -4.42 -12.69 3.99
N ILE A 225 -3.85 -13.66 3.28
CA ILE A 225 -4.59 -14.75 2.63
C ILE A 225 -4.09 -16.05 3.24
N ASP A 226 -4.99 -16.87 3.75
CA ASP A 226 -4.65 -18.21 4.25
C ASP A 226 -4.13 -19.08 3.11
N ARG A 227 -3.02 -19.79 3.34
CA ARG A 227 -2.35 -20.57 2.30
C ARG A 227 -3.06 -21.85 1.92
N VAL A 228 -3.94 -22.34 2.77
CA VAL A 228 -4.67 -23.61 2.58
C VAL A 228 -6.03 -23.37 1.97
N SER A 229 -6.82 -22.49 2.60
CA SER A 229 -8.18 -22.17 2.14
C SER A 229 -8.22 -21.17 1.01
N HIS A 230 -7.15 -20.37 0.83
CA HIS A 230 -7.08 -19.23 -0.08
C HIS A 230 -8.10 -18.11 0.21
N MET A 231 -8.68 -18.13 1.40
CA MET A 231 -9.61 -17.09 1.88
C MET A 231 -8.81 -15.92 2.46
N THR A 232 -9.37 -14.72 2.37
CA THR A 232 -8.81 -13.54 3.03
C THR A 232 -9.03 -13.64 4.53
N SER A 233 -7.94 -13.70 5.29
CA SER A 233 -7.98 -13.79 6.75
C SER A 233 -7.96 -12.41 7.43
N ALA A 234 -7.31 -11.42 6.82
CA ALA A 234 -7.29 -10.05 7.33
C ALA A 234 -7.10 -9.03 6.21
N CYS A 235 -7.54 -7.82 6.46
CA CYS A 235 -7.09 -6.63 5.74
C CYS A 235 -6.39 -5.68 6.71
N GLY A 236 -5.56 -4.78 6.18
CA GLY A 236 -4.85 -3.85 7.05
C GLY A 236 -4.09 -2.78 6.31
N VAL A 237 -3.46 -1.93 7.10
CA VAL A 237 -2.66 -0.81 6.62
C VAL A 237 -1.31 -0.78 7.33
N VAL A 238 -0.27 -0.45 6.58
CA VAL A 238 1.09 -0.29 7.09
C VAL A 238 1.18 0.99 7.90
N GLU A 239 1.61 0.87 9.16
CA GLU A 239 1.80 2.00 10.08
C GLU A 239 3.26 2.48 10.12
N SER A 240 4.20 1.54 10.05
CA SER A 240 5.63 1.82 10.02
C SER A 240 6.39 0.75 9.24
N VAL A 241 7.47 1.14 8.58
CA VAL A 241 8.33 0.25 7.81
C VAL A 241 9.63 0.01 8.57
N ASP A 242 10.00 -1.26 8.75
CA ASP A 242 11.27 -1.65 9.34
C ASP A 242 12.36 -1.62 8.26
N THR A 243 13.04 -0.47 8.18
CA THR A 243 14.17 -0.25 7.25
C THR A 243 15.52 -0.65 7.87
N GLU A 244 15.56 -0.88 9.17
CA GLU A 244 16.77 -1.41 9.84
C GLU A 244 16.92 -2.87 9.44
N GLY A 245 18.03 -3.16 8.78
CA GLY A 245 18.36 -4.52 8.33
C GLY A 245 18.25 -5.51 9.48
N GLU A 246 17.64 -6.66 9.22
CA GLU A 246 17.55 -7.77 10.15
C GLU A 246 18.88 -7.95 10.86
N LYS A 247 18.89 -7.78 12.20
CA LYS A 247 19.93 -8.42 13.02
C LYS A 247 19.82 -9.90 12.67
N PRO A 248 20.93 -10.56 12.28
CA PRO A 248 20.87 -11.97 11.92
C PRO A 248 20.17 -12.74 13.04
N TYR A 249 19.30 -13.66 12.69
CA TYR A 249 18.46 -14.44 13.62
C TYR A 249 19.28 -15.22 14.66
N PHE A 250 20.59 -15.29 14.48
CA PHE A 250 21.57 -15.82 15.41
C PHE A 250 22.43 -14.67 15.92
N GLN A 251 22.18 -14.21 17.14
CA GLN A 251 23.20 -13.47 17.87
C GLN A 251 24.35 -14.45 18.16
N LYS A 252 25.58 -13.97 17.99
CA LYS A 252 26.84 -14.71 18.16
C LYS A 252 26.98 -15.44 19.54
N ASP A 253 26.08 -15.14 20.46
CA ASP A 253 26.08 -15.66 21.84
C ASP A 253 25.20 -16.91 22.05
N ASP A 254 24.39 -17.32 21.08
CA ASP A 254 23.42 -18.40 21.30
C ASP A 254 23.88 -19.80 20.87
N VAL A 255 25.07 -19.94 20.28
CA VAL A 255 25.59 -21.26 19.88
C VAL A 255 26.85 -21.59 20.68
N LYS A 256 26.70 -21.95 21.94
CA LYS A 256 27.71 -22.72 22.67
C LYS A 256 27.46 -24.21 22.48
N VAL A 257 28.02 -24.79 21.45
CA VAL A 257 28.15 -26.24 21.33
C VAL A 257 29.61 -26.59 21.37
N GLY A 258 30.02 -27.18 22.47
CA GLY A 258 31.27 -27.94 22.55
C GLY A 258 32.57 -27.15 22.43
N GLY A 259 32.67 -25.91 22.91
CA GLY A 259 33.96 -25.23 23.13
C GLY A 259 34.72 -24.79 21.86
N TYR A 260 34.14 -24.82 20.71
CA TYR A 260 34.73 -24.31 19.46
C TYR A 260 34.02 -23.04 19.00
N VAL A 261 34.82 -21.97 18.85
CA VAL A 261 34.38 -20.71 18.22
C VAL A 261 34.55 -20.86 16.73
N PHE A 262 33.44 -20.86 15.96
CA PHE A 262 33.51 -20.73 14.51
C PHE A 262 33.50 -19.25 14.17
N GLU A 263 34.64 -18.71 13.75
CA GLU A 263 34.74 -17.41 13.10
C GLU A 263 34.43 -17.56 11.61
N GLU A 264 33.47 -16.77 11.16
CA GLU A 264 33.18 -16.36 9.78
C GLU A 264 32.87 -17.45 8.75
N PHE A 265 31.60 -17.51 8.35
CA PHE A 265 31.21 -17.84 7.00
C PHE A 265 30.30 -16.73 6.44
N TYR A 266 30.85 -15.98 5.47
CA TYR A 266 30.09 -15.16 4.55
C TYR A 266 29.60 -16.06 3.41
N PHE A 267 28.29 -16.04 3.16
CA PHE A 267 27.70 -16.41 1.89
C PHE A 267 26.69 -15.34 1.50
#